data_267df8182d34a106ef86070ae26fd3e7
#
_entry.id   267df8182d34a106ef86070ae26fd3e7
#
_cell.length_a   1.000
_cell.length_b   1.000
_cell.length_c   1.000
_cell.angle_alpha   90.00
_cell.angle_beta   90.00
_cell.angle_gamma   90.00
#
_symmetry.space_group_name_H-M   'P 1'
#
loop_
_entity.id
_entity.type
_entity.pdbx_description
1 polymer ?
#
loop_
_entity_poly.entity_id
_entity_poly.type
_entity_poly.pdbx_seq_one_letter_code
_entity_poly.pdbx_strand_id
1 'polypeptide(L)'
;MKHMQSKSMNLYFFMAVFIFSFQLVFSQKNTEKLIVNIVPIFNGESILKDTWYVTQSKDSIQLSKLKFYLTNFVLIDKESSTDTIKKQQLIDVFKKKTLSIELSNIIYTNNYVLNFDIGVDEKFNTSGANAGDLDPINGMFWSWQSGYINFKIEGKSPSCTTRKNKFQFHIGGYQKPNATIRTLAFNLASIKEETLTIHLDAYPFFKSIHLDSQNQVMIPGKEANSVANLLPKMFSIHE
;
A
#
# COMPACT_ATOMS: atom_id res chain seq x y z
N MET A 1 -10.94 73.91 -18.06
CA MET A 1 -11.17 72.92 -16.95
C MET A 1 -11.63 71.51 -17.38
N LYS A 2 -11.92 71.21 -18.65
CA LYS A 2 -12.37 69.88 -19.11
C LYS A 2 -11.26 68.84 -19.39
N HIS A 3 -10.01 69.29 -19.57
CA HIS A 3 -8.89 68.40 -19.93
C HIS A 3 -8.15 67.73 -18.73
N MET A 4 -8.38 68.20 -17.52
CA MET A 4 -7.69 67.68 -16.32
C MET A 4 -8.48 66.51 -15.68
N GLN A 5 -9.81 66.43 -15.84
CA GLN A 5 -10.61 65.34 -15.31
C GLN A 5 -10.46 64.03 -16.09
N SER A 6 -10.17 64.06 -17.39
CA SER A 6 -9.97 62.85 -18.21
C SER A 6 -8.68 62.07 -17.86
N LYS A 7 -7.63 62.78 -17.49
CA LYS A 7 -6.34 62.10 -17.13
C LYS A 7 -6.39 61.36 -15.78
N SER A 8 -7.12 61.93 -14.80
CA SER A 8 -7.25 61.29 -13.50
C SER A 8 -8.14 60.03 -13.55
N MET A 9 -9.22 60.10 -14.32
CA MET A 9 -10.16 58.97 -14.49
C MET A 9 -9.48 57.76 -15.17
N ASN A 10 -8.62 57.98 -16.17
CA ASN A 10 -7.83 56.92 -16.80
C ASN A 10 -6.81 56.31 -15.86
N LEU A 11 -6.16 57.11 -14.97
CA LEU A 11 -5.21 56.63 -14.01
C LEU A 11 -5.86 55.70 -12.96
N TYR A 12 -7.04 56.04 -12.46
CA TYR A 12 -7.79 55.20 -11.52
C TYR A 12 -8.30 53.92 -12.16
N PHE A 13 -8.70 53.95 -13.44
CA PHE A 13 -9.12 52.78 -14.19
C PHE A 13 -7.97 51.81 -14.40
N PHE A 14 -6.75 52.27 -14.78
CA PHE A 14 -5.55 51.46 -14.90
C PHE A 14 -5.10 50.91 -13.55
N MET A 15 -5.19 51.66 -12.47
CA MET A 15 -4.88 51.24 -11.15
C MET A 15 -5.86 50.18 -10.62
N ALA A 16 -7.14 50.30 -10.89
CA ALA A 16 -8.16 49.31 -10.54
C ALA A 16 -7.99 47.99 -11.32
N VAL A 17 -7.64 48.06 -12.62
CA VAL A 17 -7.38 46.89 -13.45
C VAL A 17 -6.09 46.16 -12.98
N PHE A 18 -5.07 46.91 -12.53
CA PHE A 18 -3.84 46.36 -12.02
C PHE A 18 -4.03 45.65 -10.66
N ILE A 19 -4.88 46.19 -9.77
CA ILE A 19 -5.23 45.57 -8.49
C ILE A 19 -6.06 44.31 -8.71
N PHE A 20 -6.97 44.30 -9.71
CA PHE A 20 -7.79 43.14 -10.01
C PHE A 20 -7.00 41.99 -10.66
N SER A 21 -5.98 42.30 -11.48
CA SER A 21 -5.09 41.29 -12.06
C SER A 21 -4.17 40.68 -11.03
N PHE A 22 -3.84 41.38 -9.93
CA PHE A 22 -3.00 40.83 -8.86
C PHE A 22 -3.74 39.81 -7.97
N GLN A 23 -5.07 39.84 -7.92
CA GLN A 23 -5.89 38.89 -7.17
C GLN A 23 -6.09 37.54 -7.88
N LEU A 24 -5.81 37.45 -9.19
CA LEU A 24 -5.94 36.20 -9.94
C LEU A 24 -4.73 35.26 -9.83
N VAL A 25 -3.65 35.70 -9.19
CA VAL A 25 -2.40 34.90 -9.09
C VAL A 25 -2.35 34.01 -7.83
N PHE A 26 -3.30 34.14 -6.90
CA PHE A 26 -3.23 33.43 -5.61
C PHE A 26 -4.16 32.23 -5.46
N SER A 27 -4.54 31.56 -6.55
CA SER A 27 -5.26 30.28 -6.45
C SER A 27 -4.47 29.14 -7.11
N GLN A 28 -3.16 29.05 -6.89
CA GLN A 28 -2.48 27.79 -7.02
C GLN A 28 -2.77 26.99 -5.75
N LYS A 29 -3.70 26.05 -5.88
CA LYS A 29 -3.92 25.01 -4.89
C LYS A 29 -2.62 24.24 -4.80
N ASN A 30 -1.82 24.46 -3.75
CA ASN A 30 -0.61 23.68 -3.52
C ASN A 30 -1.04 22.21 -3.40
N THR A 31 -0.79 21.45 -4.45
CA THR A 31 -0.93 19.99 -4.40
C THR A 31 0.29 19.44 -3.70
N GLU A 32 0.07 18.74 -2.62
CA GLU A 32 1.10 18.08 -1.85
C GLU A 32 1.32 16.66 -2.37
N LYS A 33 2.40 16.07 -1.97
CA LYS A 33 2.68 14.64 -2.16
C LYS A 33 2.91 13.99 -0.81
N LEU A 34 2.57 12.72 -0.72
CA LEU A 34 2.88 11.87 0.42
C LEU A 34 3.67 10.67 -0.07
N ILE A 35 4.84 10.44 0.48
CA ILE A 35 5.65 9.26 0.23
C ILE A 35 5.33 8.21 1.29
N VAL A 36 4.89 7.03 0.87
CA VAL A 36 4.71 5.88 1.76
C VAL A 36 5.89 4.93 1.53
N ASN A 37 6.75 4.80 2.53
CA ASN A 37 7.91 3.90 2.49
C ASN A 37 7.60 2.62 3.27
N ILE A 38 7.76 1.47 2.62
CA ILE A 38 7.67 0.16 3.26
C ILE A 38 9.06 -0.29 3.67
N VAL A 39 9.24 -0.59 4.95
CA VAL A 39 10.50 -1.08 5.52
C VAL A 39 10.33 -2.53 5.94
N PRO A 40 10.82 -3.50 5.13
CA PRO A 40 10.69 -4.92 5.45
C PRO A 40 11.64 -5.32 6.58
N ILE A 41 11.07 -5.88 7.64
CA ILE A 41 11.83 -6.38 8.81
C ILE A 41 11.35 -7.77 9.24
N PHE A 42 12.17 -8.45 10.00
CA PHE A 42 11.86 -9.67 10.71
C PHE A 42 12.33 -9.53 12.17
N ASN A 43 11.41 -9.32 13.10
CA ASN A 43 11.69 -9.07 14.50
C ASN A 43 12.75 -7.95 14.72
N GLY A 44 12.58 -6.83 14.02
CA GLY A 44 13.47 -5.66 14.10
C GLY A 44 14.70 -5.68 13.20
N GLU A 45 15.04 -6.80 12.59
CA GLU A 45 16.16 -6.92 11.64
C GLU A 45 15.67 -6.76 10.20
N SER A 46 16.48 -6.16 9.33
CA SER A 46 16.15 -6.03 7.90
C SER A 46 15.99 -7.40 7.24
N ILE A 47 14.92 -7.59 6.45
CA ILE A 47 14.74 -8.79 5.66
C ILE A 47 15.71 -8.78 4.47
N LEU A 48 16.58 -9.78 4.43
CA LEU A 48 17.46 -10.08 3.32
C LEU A 48 17.03 -11.39 2.65
N LYS A 49 17.13 -11.42 1.32
CA LYS A 49 16.78 -12.60 0.56
C LYS A 49 17.73 -13.75 0.92
N ASP A 50 17.16 -14.95 1.03
CA ASP A 50 17.89 -16.20 1.30
C ASP A 50 18.74 -16.17 2.59
N THR A 51 18.39 -15.29 3.56
CA THR A 51 18.97 -15.24 4.90
C THR A 51 18.10 -16.02 5.89
N TRP A 52 18.73 -16.71 6.84
CA TRP A 52 18.03 -17.47 7.86
C TRP A 52 17.62 -16.59 9.04
N TYR A 53 16.37 -16.74 9.45
CA TYR A 53 15.77 -16.10 10.63
C TYR A 53 15.20 -17.15 11.55
N VAL A 54 15.09 -16.84 12.84
CA VAL A 54 14.51 -17.72 13.85
C VAL A 54 13.15 -17.17 14.28
N THR A 55 12.11 -18.00 14.21
CA THR A 55 10.76 -17.69 14.65
C THR A 55 10.61 -17.84 16.16
N GLN A 56 9.47 -17.43 16.71
CA GLN A 56 9.18 -17.63 18.13
C GLN A 56 9.10 -19.11 18.54
N SER A 57 8.60 -19.97 17.66
CA SER A 57 8.57 -21.43 17.83
C SER A 57 9.94 -22.08 17.68
N LYS A 58 11.01 -21.30 17.52
CA LYS A 58 12.40 -21.72 17.26
C LYS A 58 12.58 -22.43 15.91
N ASP A 59 11.63 -22.29 15.00
CA ASP A 59 11.81 -22.70 13.62
C ASP A 59 12.82 -21.80 12.94
N SER A 60 13.71 -22.37 12.14
CA SER A 60 14.54 -21.59 11.22
C SER A 60 13.84 -21.44 9.90
N ILE A 61 13.74 -20.21 9.39
CA ILE A 61 13.13 -19.90 8.09
C ILE A 61 14.10 -19.13 7.20
N GLN A 62 13.96 -19.33 5.90
CA GLN A 62 14.67 -18.58 4.88
C GLN A 62 13.67 -18.11 3.83
N LEU A 63 13.53 -16.79 3.65
CA LEU A 63 12.58 -16.21 2.71
C LEU A 63 13.19 -16.10 1.30
N SER A 64 12.46 -16.59 0.30
CA SER A 64 12.83 -16.47 -1.11
C SER A 64 11.92 -15.53 -1.90
N LYS A 65 10.66 -15.37 -1.47
CA LYS A 65 9.69 -14.44 -2.04
C LYS A 65 8.83 -13.85 -0.93
N LEU A 66 8.58 -12.55 -1.03
CA LEU A 66 7.58 -11.83 -0.26
C LEU A 66 7.04 -10.71 -1.15
N LYS A 67 5.81 -10.90 -1.66
CA LYS A 67 5.13 -9.99 -2.57
C LYS A 67 3.68 -9.81 -2.15
N PHE A 68 3.14 -8.62 -2.35
CA PHE A 68 1.73 -8.33 -2.07
C PHE A 68 1.28 -7.10 -2.85
N TYR A 69 -0.03 -6.97 -2.99
CA TYR A 69 -0.63 -5.76 -3.52
C TYR A 69 -1.06 -4.84 -2.39
N LEU A 70 -0.81 -3.55 -2.57
CA LEU A 70 -1.47 -2.47 -1.84
C LEU A 70 -2.37 -1.72 -2.83
N THR A 71 -3.64 -1.54 -2.46
CA THR A 71 -4.64 -0.97 -3.37
C THR A 71 -5.53 0.04 -2.66
N ASN A 72 -6.33 0.79 -3.43
CA ASN A 72 -7.40 1.65 -2.94
C ASN A 72 -6.94 2.67 -1.88
N PHE A 73 -5.84 3.38 -2.17
CA PHE A 73 -5.34 4.42 -1.26
C PHE A 73 -6.33 5.58 -1.19
N VAL A 74 -6.82 5.87 0.02
CA VAL A 74 -7.82 6.92 0.32
C VAL A 74 -7.39 7.67 1.57
N LEU A 75 -7.51 8.99 1.55
CA LEU A 75 -7.38 9.84 2.73
C LEU A 75 -8.76 10.10 3.33
N ILE A 76 -8.88 9.90 4.63
CA ILE A 76 -10.12 10.09 5.39
C ILE A 76 -9.85 11.12 6.49
N ASP A 77 -10.68 12.15 6.56
CA ASP A 77 -10.80 13.02 7.73
C ASP A 77 -12.09 12.73 8.51
N LYS A 78 -12.40 13.55 9.49
CA LYS A 78 -13.60 13.36 10.33
C LYS A 78 -14.92 13.54 9.57
N GLU A 79 -14.91 14.24 8.45
CA GLU A 79 -16.12 14.70 7.74
C GLU A 79 -16.23 14.16 6.32
N SER A 80 -15.11 13.80 5.69
CA SER A 80 -15.08 13.39 4.29
C SER A 80 -13.98 12.40 3.97
N SER A 81 -14.13 11.67 2.86
CA SER A 81 -13.07 10.88 2.26
C SER A 81 -12.72 11.44 0.88
N THR A 82 -11.44 11.32 0.50
CA THR A 82 -11.03 11.61 -0.87
C THR A 82 -11.47 10.50 -1.82
N ASP A 83 -11.50 10.80 -3.11
CA ASP A 83 -11.51 9.75 -4.13
C ASP A 83 -10.24 8.89 -4.02
N THR A 84 -10.27 7.72 -4.62
CA THR A 84 -9.11 6.82 -4.64
C THR A 84 -7.91 7.50 -5.30
N ILE A 85 -6.89 7.80 -4.52
CA ILE A 85 -5.66 8.49 -4.95
C ILE A 85 -4.81 7.59 -5.84
N LYS A 86 -4.67 6.32 -5.43
CA LYS A 86 -3.90 5.31 -6.15
C LYS A 86 -4.65 3.98 -6.11
N LYS A 87 -4.83 3.38 -7.29
CA LYS A 87 -5.64 2.16 -7.42
C LYS A 87 -4.88 0.92 -6.97
N GLN A 88 -3.64 0.76 -7.42
CA GLN A 88 -2.84 -0.44 -7.10
C GLN A 88 -1.34 -0.17 -7.13
N GLN A 89 -0.63 -0.92 -6.32
CA GLN A 89 0.83 -0.99 -6.28
C GLN A 89 1.26 -2.41 -5.91
N LEU A 90 2.09 -3.03 -6.74
CA LEU A 90 2.75 -4.28 -6.41
C LEU A 90 4.01 -4.01 -5.59
N ILE A 91 4.09 -4.62 -4.42
CA ILE A 91 5.28 -4.63 -3.58
C ILE A 91 5.98 -5.97 -3.75
N ASP A 92 7.26 -5.93 -4.13
CA ASP A 92 8.19 -7.06 -4.07
C ASP A 92 9.30 -6.68 -3.09
N VAL A 93 9.30 -7.28 -1.92
CA VAL A 93 10.18 -6.92 -0.80
C VAL A 93 11.66 -6.98 -1.19
N PHE A 94 12.02 -7.81 -2.15
CA PHE A 94 13.39 -7.92 -2.65
C PHE A 94 13.69 -7.01 -3.85
N LYS A 95 12.76 -6.10 -4.19
CA LYS A 95 12.94 -5.08 -5.23
C LYS A 95 12.79 -3.69 -4.64
N LYS A 96 13.89 -3.08 -4.22
CA LYS A 96 13.93 -1.77 -3.54
C LYS A 96 13.03 -0.70 -4.18
N LYS A 97 12.97 -0.65 -5.51
CA LYS A 97 12.14 0.34 -6.25
C LYS A 97 10.63 0.23 -5.99
N THR A 98 10.14 -0.91 -5.48
CA THR A 98 8.72 -1.12 -5.18
C THR A 98 8.35 -0.72 -3.76
N LEU A 99 9.32 -0.43 -2.90
CA LEU A 99 9.13 -0.16 -1.47
C LEU A 99 8.76 1.30 -1.18
N SER A 100 8.81 2.19 -2.16
CA SER A 100 8.41 3.58 -2.02
C SER A 100 7.24 3.87 -2.95
N ILE A 101 6.17 4.42 -2.39
CA ILE A 101 4.91 4.68 -3.07
C ILE A 101 4.66 6.18 -3.00
N GLU A 102 4.60 6.85 -4.13
CA GLU A 102 4.22 8.24 -4.21
C GLU A 102 2.71 8.39 -4.41
N LEU A 103 2.09 9.17 -3.53
CA LEU A 103 0.71 9.63 -3.61
C LEU A 103 0.75 11.12 -3.93
N SER A 104 0.42 11.50 -5.17
CA SER A 104 0.56 12.86 -5.69
C SER A 104 -0.80 13.52 -5.89
N ASN A 105 -0.81 14.86 -6.01
CA ASN A 105 -2.00 15.67 -6.24
C ASN A 105 -3.05 15.54 -5.11
N ILE A 106 -2.57 15.45 -3.87
CA ILE A 106 -3.40 15.35 -2.68
C ILE A 106 -3.31 16.61 -1.84
N ILE A 107 -4.32 16.81 -1.01
CA ILE A 107 -4.31 17.80 0.06
C ILE A 107 -4.59 17.02 1.34
N TYR A 108 -3.71 17.12 2.32
CA TYR A 108 -3.89 16.47 3.60
C TYR A 108 -3.32 17.31 4.75
N THR A 109 -3.73 16.98 5.94
CA THR A 109 -3.19 17.51 7.20
C THR A 109 -2.91 16.34 8.14
N ASN A 110 -2.28 16.61 9.26
CA ASN A 110 -1.98 15.60 10.28
C ASN A 110 -3.23 14.97 10.92
N ASN A 111 -4.43 15.50 10.65
CA ASN A 111 -5.69 14.93 11.14
C ASN A 111 -6.26 13.83 10.23
N TYR A 112 -5.65 13.61 9.08
CA TYR A 112 -6.09 12.57 8.14
C TYR A 112 -5.62 11.17 8.56
N VAL A 113 -6.40 10.19 8.14
CA VAL A 113 -6.06 8.76 8.18
C VAL A 113 -5.87 8.28 6.76
N LEU A 114 -4.73 7.68 6.46
CA LEU A 114 -4.49 6.99 5.20
C LEU A 114 -5.01 5.56 5.31
N ASN A 115 -6.02 5.24 4.50
CA ASN A 115 -6.52 3.89 4.33
C ASN A 115 -6.02 3.30 3.01
N PHE A 116 -5.70 2.02 3.03
CA PHE A 116 -5.46 1.22 1.83
C PHE A 116 -5.70 -0.27 2.12
N ASP A 117 -5.83 -1.04 1.07
CA ASP A 117 -6.10 -2.48 1.18
C ASP A 117 -4.86 -3.31 0.88
N ILE A 118 -4.68 -4.41 1.61
CA ILE A 118 -3.81 -5.51 1.22
C ILE A 118 -4.61 -6.43 0.31
N GLY A 119 -4.28 -6.46 -0.97
CA GLY A 119 -4.94 -7.31 -1.96
C GLY A 119 -5.54 -6.53 -3.12
N VAL A 120 -6.23 -7.25 -3.99
CA VAL A 120 -6.86 -6.73 -5.22
C VAL A 120 -8.36 -6.85 -5.08
N ASP A 121 -9.10 -5.80 -5.39
CA ASP A 121 -10.54 -5.75 -5.28
C ASP A 121 -11.26 -6.67 -6.30
N GLU A 122 -12.55 -6.90 -6.07
CA GLU A 122 -13.37 -7.78 -6.90
C GLU A 122 -13.43 -7.31 -8.36
N LYS A 123 -13.45 -6.00 -8.60
CA LYS A 123 -13.53 -5.42 -9.94
C LYS A 123 -12.36 -5.85 -10.82
N PHE A 124 -11.13 -5.79 -10.30
CA PHE A 124 -9.95 -6.21 -11.06
C PHE A 124 -9.82 -7.73 -11.12
N ASN A 125 -10.27 -8.45 -10.09
CA ASN A 125 -10.30 -9.92 -10.11
C ASN A 125 -11.26 -10.47 -11.17
N THR A 126 -12.39 -9.83 -11.38
CA THR A 126 -13.40 -10.27 -12.36
C THR A 126 -13.12 -9.79 -13.79
N SER A 127 -12.27 -8.76 -13.96
CA SER A 127 -11.88 -8.28 -15.30
C SER A 127 -10.84 -9.16 -16.00
N GLY A 128 -10.32 -10.18 -15.32
CA GLY A 128 -9.29 -11.08 -15.85
C GLY A 128 -7.87 -10.52 -15.69
N ALA A 129 -6.98 -10.86 -16.63
CA ALA A 129 -5.60 -10.39 -16.63
C ALA A 129 -5.53 -8.91 -16.99
N ASN A 130 -4.83 -8.12 -16.17
CA ASN A 130 -4.61 -6.70 -16.39
C ASN A 130 -3.12 -6.42 -16.62
N ALA A 131 -2.80 -5.23 -17.10
CA ALA A 131 -1.42 -4.79 -17.37
C ALA A 131 -0.77 -4.11 -16.14
N GLY A 132 0.50 -3.74 -16.25
CA GLY A 132 1.26 -3.01 -15.24
C GLY A 132 1.53 -3.85 -14.00
N ASP A 133 1.26 -3.32 -12.82
CA ASP A 133 1.46 -4.04 -11.57
C ASP A 133 0.59 -5.30 -11.45
N LEU A 134 -0.55 -5.32 -12.14
CA LEU A 134 -1.46 -6.45 -12.21
C LEU A 134 -1.13 -7.44 -13.34
N ASP A 135 -0.04 -7.24 -14.10
CA ASP A 135 0.33 -8.16 -15.17
C ASP A 135 0.66 -9.55 -14.61
N PRO A 136 0.09 -10.63 -15.15
CA PRO A 136 0.39 -12.01 -14.77
C PRO A 136 1.87 -12.39 -14.78
N ILE A 137 2.69 -11.69 -15.58
CA ILE A 137 4.16 -11.88 -15.63
C ILE A 137 4.82 -11.65 -14.27
N ASN A 138 4.17 -10.86 -13.38
CA ASN A 138 4.63 -10.64 -12.02
C ASN A 138 4.51 -11.88 -11.12
N GLY A 139 3.83 -12.93 -11.61
CA GLY A 139 3.62 -14.20 -10.91
C GLY A 139 2.67 -14.07 -9.71
N MET A 140 1.73 -13.11 -9.76
CA MET A 140 0.73 -12.84 -8.73
C MET A 140 -0.70 -13.03 -9.23
N PHE A 141 -0.88 -13.87 -10.24
CA PHE A 141 -2.18 -14.20 -10.84
C PHE A 141 -2.27 -15.71 -11.04
N TRP A 142 -3.38 -16.32 -10.65
CA TRP A 142 -3.62 -17.76 -10.87
C TRP A 142 -4.32 -18.02 -12.21
N SER A 143 -5.54 -17.47 -12.33
CA SER A 143 -6.42 -17.62 -13.49
C SER A 143 -7.58 -16.62 -13.38
N TRP A 144 -8.37 -16.54 -14.44
CA TRP A 144 -9.58 -15.72 -14.46
C TRP A 144 -10.66 -16.17 -13.44
N GLN A 145 -10.67 -17.43 -13.02
CA GLN A 145 -11.61 -17.93 -12.01
C GLN A 145 -11.16 -17.65 -10.58
N SER A 146 -9.86 -17.80 -10.31
CA SER A 146 -9.28 -17.66 -8.97
C SER A 146 -8.76 -16.24 -8.68
N GLY A 147 -8.53 -15.45 -9.73
CA GLY A 147 -8.07 -14.08 -9.66
C GLY A 147 -6.63 -13.92 -9.21
N TYR A 148 -6.36 -12.81 -8.54
CA TYR A 148 -5.04 -12.41 -8.09
C TYR A 148 -4.66 -13.05 -6.77
N ILE A 149 -3.34 -13.25 -6.59
CA ILE A 149 -2.72 -13.57 -5.31
C ILE A 149 -2.50 -12.26 -4.58
N ASN A 150 -3.26 -12.01 -3.52
CA ASN A 150 -3.20 -10.76 -2.76
C ASN A 150 -1.89 -10.61 -1.99
N PHE A 151 -1.40 -11.73 -1.44
CA PHE A 151 -0.18 -11.81 -0.66
C PHE A 151 0.51 -13.15 -0.93
N LYS A 152 1.80 -13.12 -1.23
CA LYS A 152 2.63 -14.30 -1.49
C LYS A 152 3.87 -14.29 -0.63
N ILE A 153 4.07 -15.35 0.17
CA ILE A 153 5.29 -15.59 0.90
C ILE A 153 5.76 -17.00 0.67
N GLU A 154 7.01 -17.15 0.24
CA GLU A 154 7.63 -18.44 -0.04
C GLU A 154 9.01 -18.51 0.59
N GLY A 155 9.40 -19.70 0.98
CA GLY A 155 10.72 -19.94 1.54
C GLY A 155 10.98 -21.39 1.89
N LYS A 156 11.89 -21.58 2.82
CA LYS A 156 12.28 -22.91 3.34
C LYS A 156 12.32 -22.87 4.86
N SER A 157 12.01 -24.00 5.47
CA SER A 157 12.23 -24.27 6.89
C SER A 157 12.50 -25.77 7.07
N PRO A 158 13.46 -26.17 7.91
CA PRO A 158 13.66 -27.57 8.29
C PRO A 158 12.40 -28.24 8.87
N SER A 159 11.51 -27.45 9.48
CA SER A 159 10.24 -27.92 10.06
C SER A 159 9.21 -28.33 9.00
N CYS A 160 9.36 -27.89 7.73
CA CYS A 160 8.46 -28.29 6.67
C CYS A 160 8.71 -29.73 6.20
N THR A 161 7.64 -30.51 6.14
CA THR A 161 7.65 -31.89 5.64
C THR A 161 7.57 -31.98 4.11
N THR A 162 7.47 -30.87 3.42
CA THR A 162 7.36 -30.77 1.97
C THR A 162 8.67 -31.07 1.25
N ARG A 163 8.59 -31.37 -0.05
CA ARG A 163 9.80 -31.55 -0.87
C ARG A 163 10.69 -30.32 -0.81
N LYS A 164 11.96 -30.50 -0.47
CA LYS A 164 12.98 -29.43 -0.28
C LYS A 164 12.66 -28.49 0.88
N ASN A 165 11.89 -28.95 1.86
CA ASN A 165 11.52 -28.18 3.06
C ASN A 165 10.89 -26.80 2.75
N LYS A 166 10.09 -26.71 1.69
CA LYS A 166 9.48 -25.46 1.24
C LYS A 166 8.19 -25.17 1.98
N PHE A 167 7.96 -23.90 2.27
CA PHE A 167 6.63 -23.37 2.56
C PHE A 167 6.17 -22.40 1.45
N GLN A 168 4.87 -22.38 1.19
CA GLN A 168 4.26 -21.57 0.12
C GLN A 168 2.87 -21.10 0.55
N PHE A 169 2.75 -19.80 0.84
CA PHE A 169 1.47 -19.19 1.14
C PHE A 169 1.15 -18.20 0.02
N HIS A 170 0.19 -18.58 -0.82
CA HIS A 170 -0.39 -17.76 -1.86
C HIS A 170 -1.81 -17.41 -1.41
N ILE A 171 -1.97 -16.27 -0.78
CA ILE A 171 -3.22 -15.83 -0.19
C ILE A 171 -3.96 -14.95 -1.20
N GLY A 172 -5.15 -15.38 -1.60
CA GLY A 172 -5.99 -14.69 -2.57
C GLY A 172 -7.41 -15.23 -2.52
N GLY A 173 -8.27 -14.65 -3.32
CA GLY A 173 -9.71 -14.91 -3.34
C GLY A 173 -10.49 -13.64 -3.00
N TYR A 174 -11.47 -13.34 -3.84
CA TYR A 174 -12.28 -12.13 -3.76
C TYR A 174 -13.76 -12.41 -3.39
N GLN A 175 -14.19 -13.65 -3.54
CA GLN A 175 -15.59 -14.03 -3.31
C GLN A 175 -15.90 -14.21 -1.82
N LYS A 176 -17.02 -13.62 -1.38
CA LYS A 176 -17.56 -13.86 -0.03
C LYS A 176 -18.05 -15.31 0.11
N PRO A 177 -17.94 -15.92 1.30
CA PRO A 177 -17.45 -15.36 2.57
C PRO A 177 -15.93 -15.43 2.74
N ASN A 178 -15.17 -15.95 1.77
CA ASN A 178 -13.74 -16.24 1.90
C ASN A 178 -12.83 -15.18 1.24
N ALA A 179 -13.31 -13.95 1.08
CA ALA A 179 -12.50 -12.87 0.56
C ALA A 179 -11.27 -12.58 1.47
N THR A 180 -10.10 -12.41 0.85
CA THR A 180 -8.81 -12.27 1.56
C THR A 180 -8.27 -10.85 1.57
N ILE A 181 -8.97 -9.88 0.98
CA ILE A 181 -8.61 -8.46 1.06
C ILE A 181 -8.74 -7.97 2.51
N ARG A 182 -7.80 -7.14 2.96
CA ARG A 182 -7.79 -6.57 4.32
C ARG A 182 -7.41 -5.10 4.27
N THR A 183 -8.20 -4.25 4.92
CA THR A 183 -7.94 -2.81 5.00
C THR A 183 -7.00 -2.49 6.15
N LEU A 184 -6.07 -1.59 5.89
CA LEU A 184 -5.18 -0.94 6.85
C LEU A 184 -5.54 0.53 6.98
N ALA A 185 -5.35 1.10 8.17
CA ALA A 185 -5.58 2.49 8.49
C ALA A 185 -4.42 3.04 9.29
N PHE A 186 -3.81 4.13 8.81
CA PHE A 186 -2.68 4.78 9.48
C PHE A 186 -2.97 6.26 9.71
N ASN A 187 -2.87 6.68 10.97
CA ASN A 187 -3.01 8.08 11.34
C ASN A 187 -1.77 8.87 10.86
N LEU A 188 -2.00 10.02 10.23
CA LEU A 188 -0.94 10.87 9.71
C LEU A 188 -0.40 11.89 10.74
N ALA A 189 -0.83 11.81 12.00
CA ALA A 189 -0.42 12.76 13.06
C ALA A 189 1.09 12.78 13.32
N SER A 190 1.78 11.67 13.10
CA SER A 190 3.23 11.50 13.35
C SER A 190 4.08 11.63 12.08
N ILE A 191 3.51 12.08 10.96
CA ILE A 191 4.26 12.25 9.71
C ILE A 191 5.28 13.38 9.84
N LYS A 192 6.50 13.09 9.40
CA LYS A 192 7.58 14.06 9.25
C LYS A 192 7.96 14.14 7.77
N GLU A 193 8.18 15.36 7.27
CA GLU A 193 8.74 15.61 5.93
C GLU A 193 7.97 14.88 4.80
N GLU A 194 6.62 14.93 4.83
CA GLU A 194 5.77 14.32 3.80
C GLU A 194 5.99 12.80 3.61
N THR A 195 6.56 12.13 4.60
CA THR A 195 6.90 10.71 4.53
C THR A 195 6.24 9.91 5.63
N LEU A 196 5.49 8.88 5.24
CA LEU A 196 4.94 7.85 6.13
C LEU A 196 5.81 6.60 6.00
N THR A 197 6.50 6.21 7.07
CA THR A 197 7.27 4.97 7.12
C THR A 197 6.45 3.88 7.79
N ILE A 198 6.19 2.80 7.05
CA ILE A 198 5.45 1.63 7.52
C ILE A 198 6.42 0.45 7.58
N HIS A 199 6.57 -0.13 8.76
CA HIS A 199 7.29 -1.37 8.93
C HIS A 199 6.41 -2.54 8.53
N LEU A 200 6.94 -3.39 7.64
CA LEU A 200 6.39 -4.70 7.31
C LEU A 200 7.20 -5.75 8.07
N ASP A 201 6.73 -6.14 9.25
CA ASP A 201 7.38 -7.19 10.04
C ASP A 201 6.79 -8.57 9.71
N ALA A 202 7.61 -9.47 9.16
CA ALA A 202 7.16 -10.82 8.85
C ALA A 202 7.12 -11.75 10.09
N TYR A 203 7.70 -11.36 11.21
CA TYR A 203 7.74 -12.18 12.43
C TYR A 203 6.34 -12.51 13.00
N PRO A 204 5.36 -11.58 13.10
CA PRO A 204 4.01 -11.89 13.56
C PRO A 204 3.28 -12.95 12.74
N PHE A 205 3.56 -13.01 11.42
CA PHE A 205 3.02 -14.05 10.54
C PHE A 205 3.49 -15.44 10.99
N PHE A 206 4.79 -15.63 11.16
CA PHE A 206 5.38 -16.91 11.57
C PHE A 206 5.16 -17.24 13.05
N LYS A 207 4.80 -16.27 13.88
CA LYS A 207 4.34 -16.53 15.24
C LYS A 207 3.02 -17.31 15.27
N SER A 208 2.17 -17.13 14.25
CA SER A 208 0.81 -17.69 14.16
C SER A 208 0.71 -18.90 13.23
N ILE A 209 1.76 -19.22 12.48
CA ILE A 209 1.82 -20.33 11.53
C ILE A 209 2.77 -21.40 12.06
N HIS A 210 2.29 -22.65 12.15
CA HIS A 210 3.08 -23.81 12.51
C HIS A 210 3.50 -24.55 11.25
N LEU A 211 4.76 -24.37 10.82
CA LEU A 211 5.26 -24.85 9.52
C LEU A 211 5.37 -26.37 9.41
N ASP A 212 5.36 -27.09 10.50
CA ASP A 212 5.30 -28.57 10.54
C ASP A 212 3.95 -29.11 10.08
N SER A 213 2.86 -28.39 10.37
CA SER A 213 1.49 -28.78 10.10
C SER A 213 0.79 -27.93 9.05
N GLN A 214 1.16 -26.64 8.92
CA GLN A 214 0.60 -25.69 7.95
C GLN A 214 1.72 -25.01 7.16
N ASN A 215 2.12 -25.61 6.06
CA ASN A 215 3.23 -25.13 5.24
C ASN A 215 2.84 -24.76 3.80
N GLN A 216 1.59 -24.99 3.39
CA GLN A 216 1.10 -24.64 2.05
C GLN A 216 -0.34 -24.16 2.09
N VAL A 217 -0.60 -22.98 1.50
CA VAL A 217 -1.94 -22.48 1.14
C VAL A 217 -1.82 -21.92 -0.28
N MET A 218 -2.40 -22.62 -1.26
CA MET A 218 -2.13 -22.37 -2.69
C MET A 218 -3.40 -22.06 -3.50
N ILE A 219 -4.55 -22.06 -2.84
CA ILE A 219 -5.87 -21.84 -3.48
C ILE A 219 -6.74 -20.91 -2.62
N PRO A 220 -7.69 -20.19 -3.23
CA PRO A 220 -8.72 -19.45 -2.48
C PRO A 220 -9.56 -20.37 -1.62
N GLY A 221 -10.06 -19.86 -0.49
CA GLY A 221 -10.96 -20.58 0.37
C GLY A 221 -10.83 -20.22 1.86
N LYS A 222 -11.44 -21.02 2.71
CA LYS A 222 -11.50 -20.78 4.16
C LYS A 222 -10.12 -20.66 4.80
N GLU A 223 -9.18 -21.50 4.39
CA GLU A 223 -7.82 -21.48 4.93
C GLU A 223 -7.07 -20.21 4.51
N ALA A 224 -7.12 -19.83 3.23
CA ALA A 224 -6.56 -18.57 2.75
C ALA A 224 -7.16 -17.37 3.48
N ASN A 225 -8.48 -17.37 3.72
CA ASN A 225 -9.15 -16.32 4.49
C ASN A 225 -8.68 -16.26 5.94
N SER A 226 -8.48 -17.41 6.60
CA SER A 226 -7.92 -17.48 7.96
C SER A 226 -6.52 -16.89 8.02
N VAL A 227 -5.65 -17.25 7.07
CA VAL A 227 -4.28 -16.71 6.99
C VAL A 227 -4.30 -15.23 6.67
N ALA A 228 -5.22 -14.75 5.83
CA ALA A 228 -5.36 -13.32 5.52
C ALA A 228 -5.61 -12.46 6.77
N ASN A 229 -6.24 -12.99 7.82
CA ASN A 229 -6.46 -12.27 9.08
C ASN A 229 -5.15 -11.98 9.85
N LEU A 230 -4.04 -12.62 9.49
CA LEU A 230 -2.74 -12.35 10.08
C LEU A 230 -2.04 -11.16 9.42
N LEU A 231 -2.36 -10.86 8.15
CA LEU A 231 -1.65 -9.87 7.36
C LEU A 231 -1.64 -8.47 7.96
N PRO A 232 -2.76 -7.93 8.49
CA PRO A 232 -2.73 -6.60 9.11
C PRO A 232 -1.76 -6.47 10.28
N LYS A 233 -1.49 -7.56 10.99
CA LYS A 233 -0.57 -7.58 12.15
C LYS A 233 0.90 -7.42 11.77
N MET A 234 1.20 -7.56 10.48
CA MET A 234 2.55 -7.39 9.95
C MET A 234 2.91 -5.92 9.71
N PHE A 235 1.95 -5.00 9.74
CA PHE A 235 2.15 -3.60 9.37
C PHE A 235 2.00 -2.70 10.59
N SER A 236 2.97 -1.83 10.79
CA SER A 236 2.98 -0.83 11.87
C SER A 236 3.70 0.44 11.45
N ILE A 237 3.35 1.58 12.08
CA ILE A 237 4.16 2.80 11.99
C ILE A 237 5.25 2.70 13.06
N HIS A 238 6.46 3.10 12.73
CA HIS A 238 7.52 3.30 13.70
C HIS A 238 7.43 4.74 14.21
N GLU A 239 7.18 4.91 15.51
CA GLU A 239 7.21 6.20 16.22
C GLU A 239 8.64 6.65 16.54
#